data_86bb6bc305db58e2eb3b13e4f3ba2e34
#
_entry.id   86bb6bc305db58e2eb3b13e4f3ba2e34
#
_cell.length_a   1.000
_cell.length_b   1.000
_cell.length_c   1.000
_cell.angle_alpha   90.00
_cell.angle_beta   90.00
_cell.angle_gamma   90.00
#
_symmetry.space_group_name_H-M   'P 1'
#
loop_
_entity.id
_entity.type
_entity.pdbx_description
1 polymer ?
#
loop_
_entity_poly.entity_id
_entity_poly.type
_entity_poly.pdbx_seq_one_letter_code
_entity_poly.pdbx_strand_id
1 'polypeptide(L)'
;MKTFTIFTDFDGVLHTWNQKSFTLTSNLKYMIDIITKLGYKVNVVVTSSWRLSVPHATIKDYLRPFGVVEVDFIDKNIAITTKKNKFNEEIASMDNRLEEIRCYVEDYDIDLDSFCIIDDNDGLFFKVVDWHWEDGRQISDIIYINDFVRHDREFEDMDEFELAAAQNFVDTRKDGLTKKVVQRYVFDKFADVIFDMI
;
A
#
# COMPACT_ATOMS: atom_id res chain seq x y z
N MET A 1 1.17 -6.68 23.18
CA MET A 1 1.81 -5.62 22.37
C MET A 1 1.05 -5.60 21.05
N LYS A 2 0.51 -4.45 20.66
CA LYS A 2 -0.19 -4.33 19.36
C LYS A 2 0.80 -4.51 18.21
N THR A 3 0.34 -5.10 17.09
CA THR A 3 1.15 -5.22 15.88
C THR A 3 0.76 -4.12 14.91
N PHE A 4 1.74 -3.52 14.24
CA PHE A 4 1.55 -2.57 13.16
C PHE A 4 2.17 -3.15 11.89
N THR A 5 1.40 -3.23 10.80
CA THR A 5 1.83 -3.84 9.54
C THR A 5 2.18 -2.77 8.51
N ILE A 6 3.36 -2.87 7.91
CA ILE A 6 3.83 -1.99 6.84
C ILE A 6 3.82 -2.78 5.53
N PHE A 7 2.90 -2.47 4.63
CA PHE A 7 2.91 -2.96 3.26
C PHE A 7 3.83 -2.06 2.43
N THR A 8 4.82 -2.62 1.74
CA THR A 8 5.81 -1.81 1.01
C THR A 8 6.10 -2.33 -0.38
N ASP A 9 6.10 -1.42 -1.35
CA ASP A 9 6.72 -1.64 -2.65
C ASP A 9 8.24 -1.38 -2.61
N PHE A 10 8.94 -1.64 -3.71
CA PHE A 10 10.39 -1.43 -3.84
C PHE A 10 10.72 -0.34 -4.83
N ASP A 11 10.23 -0.46 -6.07
CA ASP A 11 10.50 0.51 -7.12
C ASP A 11 9.84 1.85 -6.76
N GLY A 12 10.59 2.96 -6.87
CA GLY A 12 10.09 4.27 -6.47
C GLY A 12 9.92 4.49 -4.95
N VAL A 13 10.02 3.45 -4.13
CA VAL A 13 9.85 3.49 -2.67
C VAL A 13 11.20 3.36 -1.94
N LEU A 14 11.82 2.19 -2.03
CA LEU A 14 13.08 1.87 -1.35
C LEU A 14 14.31 2.21 -2.19
N HIS A 15 14.14 2.40 -3.48
CA HIS A 15 15.12 2.98 -4.38
C HIS A 15 14.42 3.88 -5.41
N THR A 16 15.08 4.92 -5.87
CA THR A 16 14.58 5.76 -6.95
C THR A 16 14.92 5.16 -8.31
N TRP A 17 14.10 5.43 -9.31
CA TRP A 17 14.33 4.97 -10.70
C TRP A 17 15.72 5.34 -11.26
N ASN A 18 16.34 6.40 -10.72
CA ASN A 18 17.64 6.89 -11.12
C ASN A 18 18.82 6.31 -10.31
N GLN A 19 18.55 5.63 -9.20
CA GLN A 19 19.55 5.07 -8.30
C GLN A 19 19.21 3.61 -8.04
N LYS A 20 19.97 2.69 -8.64
CA LYS A 20 19.83 1.25 -8.39
C LYS A 20 20.33 0.80 -7.00
N SER A 21 20.32 1.68 -6.03
CA SER A 21 20.78 1.40 -4.66
C SER A 21 19.59 1.48 -3.70
N PHE A 22 19.41 0.47 -2.87
CA PHE A 22 18.36 0.40 -1.83
C PHE A 22 18.62 1.38 -0.65
N THR A 23 19.22 2.54 -0.91
CA THR A 23 19.60 3.49 0.15
C THR A 23 18.42 4.03 0.94
N LEU A 24 17.24 4.08 0.32
CA LEU A 24 16.02 4.51 1.01
C LEU A 24 15.48 3.46 1.99
N THR A 25 15.95 2.22 1.93
CA THR A 25 15.60 1.17 2.91
C THR A 25 16.01 1.55 4.33
N SER A 26 17.03 2.37 4.50
CA SER A 26 17.38 2.93 5.82
C SER A 26 16.27 3.79 6.41
N ASN A 27 15.43 4.42 5.58
CA ASN A 27 14.28 5.20 6.03
C ASN A 27 13.11 4.29 6.43
N LEU A 28 12.92 3.14 5.77
CA LEU A 28 12.01 2.10 6.24
C LEU A 28 12.44 1.60 7.62
N LYS A 29 13.73 1.30 7.81
CA LYS A 29 14.26 0.93 9.13
C LYS A 29 14.02 2.02 10.18
N TYR A 30 14.23 3.27 9.81
CA TYR A 30 13.95 4.42 10.69
C TYR A 30 12.46 4.47 11.09
N MET A 31 11.55 4.22 10.15
CA MET A 31 10.11 4.13 10.42
C MET A 31 9.78 3.00 11.39
N ILE A 32 10.34 1.81 11.16
CA ILE A 32 10.20 0.64 12.04
C ILE A 32 10.65 0.99 13.46
N ASP A 33 11.82 1.64 13.59
CA ASP A 33 12.37 1.98 14.91
C ASP A 33 11.49 2.96 15.69
N ILE A 34 10.90 3.96 15.00
CA ILE A 34 9.99 4.90 15.67
C ILE A 34 8.72 4.16 16.12
N ILE A 35 8.07 3.42 15.24
CA ILE A 35 6.81 2.72 15.56
C ILE A 35 7.04 1.70 16.68
N THR A 36 8.21 1.03 16.69
CA THR A 36 8.60 0.13 17.78
C THR A 36 8.76 0.88 19.12
N LYS A 37 9.34 2.08 19.11
CA LYS A 37 9.46 2.93 20.31
C LYS A 37 8.10 3.41 20.84
N LEU A 38 7.10 3.52 19.97
CA LEU A 38 5.72 3.83 20.36
C LEU A 38 4.98 2.60 20.93
N GLY A 39 5.67 1.46 21.10
CA GLY A 39 5.12 0.27 21.78
C GLY A 39 4.48 -0.75 20.85
N TYR A 40 4.66 -0.65 19.54
CA TYR A 40 4.16 -1.63 18.57
C TYR A 40 5.22 -2.65 18.18
N LYS A 41 4.78 -3.90 17.95
CA LYS A 41 5.54 -4.86 17.15
C LYS A 41 5.31 -4.50 15.68
N VAL A 42 6.38 -4.33 14.88
CA VAL A 42 6.24 -4.01 13.46
C VAL A 42 6.41 -5.26 12.62
N ASN A 43 5.46 -5.50 11.71
CA ASN A 43 5.54 -6.50 10.65
C ASN A 43 5.71 -5.79 9.31
N VAL A 44 6.64 -6.24 8.45
CA VAL A 44 6.86 -5.69 7.11
C VAL A 44 6.43 -6.72 6.08
N VAL A 45 5.53 -6.33 5.19
CA VAL A 45 4.98 -7.19 4.15
C VAL A 45 5.32 -6.60 2.78
N VAL A 46 6.01 -7.37 1.95
CA VAL A 46 6.38 -6.95 0.59
C VAL A 46 5.21 -7.14 -0.35
N THR A 47 4.78 -6.03 -0.96
CA THR A 47 3.73 -5.99 -1.99
C THR A 47 4.28 -5.87 -3.40
N SER A 48 5.57 -5.52 -3.54
CA SER A 48 6.24 -5.33 -4.82
C SER A 48 6.08 -6.52 -5.76
N SER A 49 5.92 -6.26 -7.05
CA SER A 49 5.91 -7.28 -8.11
C SER A 49 7.21 -8.10 -8.16
N TRP A 50 8.29 -7.63 -7.55
CA TRP A 50 9.53 -8.40 -7.39
C TRP A 50 9.30 -9.74 -6.71
N ARG A 51 8.33 -9.84 -5.77
CA ARG A 51 7.99 -11.09 -5.08
C ARG A 51 7.56 -12.22 -6.03
N LEU A 52 7.08 -11.87 -7.23
CA LEU A 52 6.63 -12.83 -8.25
C LEU A 52 7.77 -13.36 -9.13
N SER A 53 8.89 -12.65 -9.22
CA SER A 53 9.98 -12.95 -10.16
C SER A 53 11.34 -13.16 -9.48
N VAL A 54 11.52 -12.65 -8.25
CA VAL A 54 12.76 -12.75 -7.48
C VAL A 54 12.54 -13.67 -6.29
N PRO A 55 13.43 -14.66 -6.01
CA PRO A 55 13.30 -15.49 -4.83
C PRO A 55 13.23 -14.69 -3.54
N HIS A 56 12.28 -15.02 -2.66
CA HIS A 56 12.06 -14.31 -1.39
C HIS A 56 13.34 -14.21 -0.53
N ALA A 57 14.19 -15.26 -0.56
CA ALA A 57 15.48 -15.23 0.13
C ALA A 57 16.39 -14.10 -0.39
N THR A 58 16.41 -13.88 -1.70
CA THR A 58 17.18 -12.80 -2.33
C THR A 58 16.64 -11.42 -1.94
N ILE A 59 15.32 -11.27 -1.89
CA ILE A 59 14.68 -10.04 -1.42
C ILE A 59 15.07 -9.76 0.04
N LYS A 60 15.01 -10.76 0.91
CA LYS A 60 15.44 -10.64 2.31
C LYS A 60 16.91 -10.26 2.43
N ASP A 61 17.77 -10.78 1.55
CA ASP A 61 19.19 -10.44 1.53
C ASP A 61 19.45 -8.98 1.11
N TYR A 62 18.62 -8.39 0.24
CA TYR A 62 18.70 -6.95 -0.08
C TYR A 62 18.32 -6.06 1.10
N LEU A 63 17.37 -6.48 1.94
CA LEU A 63 16.86 -5.68 3.05
C LEU A 63 17.71 -5.81 4.33
N ARG A 64 18.34 -6.98 4.53
CA ARG A 64 19.12 -7.31 5.73
C ARG A 64 20.25 -6.32 6.06
N PRO A 65 21.06 -5.80 5.09
CA PRO A 65 22.12 -4.83 5.39
C PRO A 65 21.61 -3.53 6.03
N PHE A 66 20.33 -3.22 5.85
CA PHE A 66 19.69 -2.04 6.44
C PHE A 66 18.98 -2.34 7.76
N GLY A 67 19.09 -3.58 8.26
CA GLY A 67 18.49 -4.00 9.53
C GLY A 67 16.99 -4.36 9.43
N VAL A 68 16.45 -4.52 8.22
CA VAL A 68 15.10 -5.06 7.98
C VAL A 68 15.24 -6.56 7.78
N VAL A 69 15.02 -7.34 8.84
CA VAL A 69 15.35 -8.77 8.88
C VAL A 69 14.12 -9.69 8.85
N GLU A 70 13.01 -9.24 9.43
CA GLU A 70 11.76 -9.98 9.45
C GLU A 70 10.82 -9.38 8.41
N VAL A 71 10.54 -10.14 7.37
CA VAL A 71 9.77 -9.69 6.21
C VAL A 71 8.89 -10.83 5.72
N ASP A 72 7.61 -10.54 5.56
CA ASP A 72 6.63 -11.39 4.91
C ASP A 72 6.34 -10.94 3.48
N PHE A 73 5.60 -11.74 2.74
CA PHE A 73 5.25 -11.51 1.36
C PHE A 73 3.76 -11.79 1.15
N ILE A 74 3.12 -10.99 0.32
CA ILE A 74 1.79 -11.34 -0.16
C ILE A 74 1.93 -12.48 -1.18
N ASP A 75 1.33 -13.62 -0.89
CA ASP A 75 1.39 -14.80 -1.75
C ASP A 75 0.38 -14.73 -2.91
N LYS A 76 -0.70 -13.95 -2.74
CA LYS A 76 -1.73 -13.81 -3.76
C LYS A 76 -1.27 -12.81 -4.83
N ASN A 77 -1.57 -13.14 -6.08
CA ASN A 77 -1.48 -12.22 -7.22
C ASN A 77 -2.87 -12.14 -7.85
N ILE A 78 -3.54 -11.01 -7.66
CA ILE A 78 -4.90 -10.77 -8.14
C ILE A 78 -4.82 -9.85 -9.34
N ALA A 79 -4.95 -10.45 -10.53
CA ALA A 79 -5.14 -9.70 -11.75
C ALA A 79 -6.65 -9.51 -12.01
N ILE A 80 -7.10 -8.27 -12.08
CA ILE A 80 -8.44 -8.00 -12.57
C ILE A 80 -8.39 -7.98 -14.09
N THR A 81 -9.08 -8.93 -14.70
CA THR A 81 -9.39 -8.87 -16.11
C THR A 81 -10.45 -7.78 -16.26
N THR A 82 -10.01 -6.59 -16.63
CA THR A 82 -10.93 -5.50 -16.93
C THR A 82 -11.84 -5.94 -18.06
N LYS A 83 -13.15 -5.81 -17.83
CA LYS A 83 -14.18 -6.15 -18.80
C LYS A 83 -13.92 -5.43 -20.13
N LYS A 84 -14.40 -6.02 -21.21
CA LYS A 84 -14.30 -5.52 -22.57
C LYS A 84 -14.72 -4.04 -22.65
N ASN A 85 -13.92 -3.22 -23.32
CA ASN A 85 -14.28 -1.85 -23.61
C ASN A 85 -15.52 -1.80 -24.53
N LYS A 86 -16.04 -0.61 -24.83
CA LYS A 86 -17.16 -0.40 -25.76
C LYS A 86 -16.97 -0.99 -27.17
N PHE A 87 -15.74 -1.39 -27.53
CA PHE A 87 -15.39 -2.04 -28.79
C PHE A 87 -15.24 -3.56 -28.64
N ASN A 88 -15.60 -4.13 -27.48
CA ASN A 88 -15.48 -5.56 -27.17
C ASN A 88 -14.03 -6.08 -27.10
N GLU A 89 -13.03 -5.18 -26.95
CA GLU A 89 -11.63 -5.52 -26.75
C GLU A 89 -11.37 -5.77 -25.28
N GLU A 90 -10.61 -6.82 -24.96
CA GLU A 90 -10.12 -7.05 -23.59
C GLU A 90 -9.17 -5.91 -23.24
N ILE A 91 -9.54 -5.12 -22.24
CA ILE A 91 -8.62 -4.18 -21.61
C ILE A 91 -7.62 -5.04 -20.82
N ALA A 92 -6.33 -4.74 -20.94
CA ALA A 92 -5.25 -5.49 -20.32
C ALA A 92 -5.56 -5.81 -18.84
N SER A 93 -5.20 -7.02 -18.40
CA SER A 93 -5.29 -7.37 -16.98
C SER A 93 -4.43 -6.40 -16.19
N MET A 94 -5.03 -5.71 -15.24
CA MET A 94 -4.30 -4.83 -14.32
C MET A 94 -4.16 -5.56 -12.98
N ASP A 95 -2.95 -5.54 -12.42
CA ASP A 95 -2.73 -6.03 -11.07
C ASP A 95 -3.49 -5.12 -10.10
N ASN A 96 -4.32 -5.73 -9.24
CA ASN A 96 -5.03 -4.99 -8.20
C ASN A 96 -4.37 -5.21 -6.84
N ARG A 97 -3.40 -4.37 -6.54
CA ARG A 97 -2.65 -4.43 -5.29
C ARG A 97 -3.53 -4.16 -4.07
N LEU A 98 -4.56 -3.35 -4.21
CA LEU A 98 -5.51 -3.11 -3.13
C LEU A 98 -6.19 -4.41 -2.68
N GLU A 99 -6.65 -5.20 -3.64
CA GLU A 99 -7.34 -6.46 -3.37
C GLU A 99 -6.39 -7.54 -2.81
N GLU A 100 -5.13 -7.53 -3.24
CA GLU A 100 -4.09 -8.38 -2.66
C GLU A 100 -3.85 -8.05 -1.18
N ILE A 101 -3.78 -6.74 -0.85
CA ILE A 101 -3.61 -6.27 0.53
C ILE A 101 -4.88 -6.57 1.35
N ARG A 102 -6.09 -6.37 0.78
CA ARG A 102 -7.35 -6.71 1.43
C ARG A 102 -7.35 -8.18 1.88
N CYS A 103 -7.07 -9.08 0.95
CA CYS A 103 -7.00 -10.50 1.28
C CYS A 103 -6.00 -10.79 2.41
N TYR A 104 -4.84 -10.13 2.41
CA TYR A 104 -3.86 -10.32 3.46
C TYR A 104 -4.36 -9.78 4.82
N VAL A 105 -4.99 -8.60 4.82
CA VAL A 105 -5.58 -8.00 6.03
C VAL A 105 -6.66 -8.92 6.62
N GLU A 106 -7.53 -9.48 5.80
CA GLU A 106 -8.58 -10.41 6.20
C GLU A 106 -8.01 -11.76 6.68
N ASP A 107 -7.07 -12.36 5.93
CA ASP A 107 -6.47 -13.66 6.25
C ASP A 107 -5.71 -13.63 7.60
N TYR A 108 -5.14 -12.47 7.98
CA TYR A 108 -4.37 -12.30 9.22
C TYR A 108 -5.07 -11.48 10.30
N ASP A 109 -6.36 -11.15 10.12
CA ASP A 109 -7.19 -10.38 11.06
C ASP A 109 -6.48 -9.09 11.55
N ILE A 110 -5.98 -8.31 10.57
CA ILE A 110 -5.26 -7.07 10.85
C ILE A 110 -6.25 -5.94 11.09
N ASP A 111 -6.12 -5.26 12.22
CA ASP A 111 -6.89 -4.08 12.57
C ASP A 111 -6.67 -2.96 11.54
N LEU A 112 -7.76 -2.40 11.01
CA LEU A 112 -7.75 -1.36 9.97
C LEU A 112 -7.00 -0.09 10.38
N ASP A 113 -6.85 0.17 11.68
CA ASP A 113 -6.04 1.27 12.21
C ASP A 113 -4.56 0.91 12.39
N SER A 114 -4.20 -0.35 12.18
CA SER A 114 -2.89 -0.89 12.51
C SER A 114 -2.04 -1.28 11.31
N PHE A 115 -2.24 -0.62 10.18
CA PHE A 115 -1.36 -0.79 9.00
C PHE A 115 -1.09 0.52 8.26
N CYS A 116 -0.09 0.49 7.37
CA CYS A 116 0.09 1.48 6.31
C CYS A 116 0.56 0.83 5.01
N ILE A 117 0.34 1.54 3.92
CA ILE A 117 0.73 1.14 2.56
C ILE A 117 1.71 2.17 2.03
N ILE A 118 2.91 1.74 1.63
CA ILE A 118 3.96 2.59 1.07
C ILE A 118 4.16 2.21 -0.38
N ASP A 119 3.75 3.10 -1.29
CA ASP A 119 3.81 2.85 -2.73
C ASP A 119 4.04 4.16 -3.50
N ASP A 120 4.66 4.09 -4.68
CA ASP A 120 4.81 5.21 -5.59
C ASP A 120 3.78 5.20 -6.74
N ASN A 121 3.00 4.13 -6.85
CA ASN A 121 2.02 3.94 -7.92
C ASN A 121 0.60 3.79 -7.38
N ASP A 122 -0.09 4.92 -7.25
CA ASP A 122 -1.50 4.95 -6.84
C ASP A 122 -2.46 4.33 -7.88
N GLY A 123 -2.02 4.18 -9.13
CA GLY A 123 -2.79 3.54 -10.18
C GLY A 123 -3.06 2.04 -9.97
N LEU A 124 -2.41 1.40 -8.99
CA LEU A 124 -2.67 0.00 -8.61
C LEU A 124 -3.75 -0.13 -7.51
N PHE A 125 -4.26 1.00 -7.01
CA PHE A 125 -5.26 1.08 -5.94
C PHE A 125 -6.56 1.61 -6.52
N PHE A 126 -7.36 0.71 -7.07
CA PHE A 126 -8.60 1.08 -7.74
C PHE A 126 -9.74 0.11 -7.43
N LYS A 127 -10.95 0.62 -7.59
CA LYS A 127 -12.21 -0.14 -7.53
C LYS A 127 -12.88 -0.10 -8.89
N VAL A 128 -13.43 -1.23 -9.32
CA VAL A 128 -14.30 -1.28 -10.51
C VAL A 128 -15.74 -1.14 -10.02
N VAL A 129 -16.41 -0.09 -10.48
CA VAL A 129 -17.83 0.16 -10.17
C VAL A 129 -18.66 -0.09 -11.41
N ASP A 130 -19.65 -0.97 -11.30
CA ASP A 130 -20.60 -1.24 -12.36
C ASP A 130 -21.84 -0.36 -12.18
N TRP A 131 -22.04 0.60 -13.06
CA TRP A 131 -23.23 1.43 -13.10
C TRP A 131 -24.31 0.78 -13.95
N HIS A 132 -25.53 0.63 -13.37
CA HIS A 132 -26.70 0.15 -14.07
C HIS A 132 -27.66 1.33 -14.29
N TRP A 133 -27.97 1.61 -15.55
CA TRP A 133 -28.96 2.62 -15.90
C TRP A 133 -30.35 1.99 -16.03
N GLU A 134 -31.41 2.77 -15.80
CA GLU A 134 -32.81 2.31 -15.93
C GLU A 134 -33.14 1.79 -17.34
N ASP A 135 -32.39 2.20 -18.36
CA ASP A 135 -32.54 1.75 -19.74
C ASP A 135 -31.77 0.45 -20.05
N GLY A 136 -31.20 -0.21 -19.05
CA GLY A 136 -30.50 -1.50 -19.18
C GLY A 136 -29.03 -1.39 -19.63
N ARG A 137 -28.49 -0.18 -19.81
CA ARG A 137 -27.07 0.01 -20.09
C ARG A 137 -26.25 -0.28 -18.83
N GLN A 138 -25.14 -0.98 -19.00
CA GLN A 138 -24.14 -1.18 -17.97
C GLN A 138 -22.83 -0.52 -18.42
N ILE A 139 -22.27 0.33 -17.57
CA ILE A 139 -20.95 0.94 -17.76
C ILE A 139 -20.09 0.55 -16.57
N SER A 140 -18.93 -0.04 -16.84
CA SER A 140 -17.90 -0.25 -15.80
C SER A 140 -16.96 0.94 -15.81
N ASP A 141 -16.76 1.55 -14.66
CA ASP A 141 -15.82 2.65 -14.46
C ASP A 141 -14.74 2.24 -13.45
N ILE A 142 -13.53 2.78 -13.62
CA ILE A 142 -12.41 2.56 -12.71
C ILE A 142 -12.28 3.80 -11.83
N ILE A 143 -12.44 3.60 -10.54
CA ILE A 143 -12.30 4.66 -9.56
C ILE A 143 -11.01 4.43 -8.78
N TYR A 144 -10.06 5.37 -8.87
CA TYR A 144 -8.83 5.32 -8.09
C TYR A 144 -9.10 5.79 -6.67
N ILE A 145 -8.74 4.97 -5.70
CA ILE A 145 -9.05 5.22 -4.28
C ILE A 145 -8.45 6.53 -3.78
N ASN A 146 -7.27 6.92 -4.28
CA ASN A 146 -6.66 8.20 -3.91
C ASN A 146 -7.38 9.44 -4.48
N ASP A 147 -8.16 9.29 -5.54
CA ASP A 147 -8.93 10.41 -6.08
C ASP A 147 -10.11 10.78 -5.19
N PHE A 148 -10.64 9.85 -4.41
CA PHE A 148 -11.69 10.13 -3.43
C PHE A 148 -11.18 10.99 -2.28
N VAL A 149 -10.00 10.68 -1.73
CA VAL A 149 -9.40 11.45 -0.61
C VAL A 149 -9.05 12.88 -1.03
N ARG A 150 -8.73 13.12 -2.31
CA ARG A 150 -8.32 14.43 -2.81
C ARG A 150 -9.48 15.37 -3.16
N HIS A 151 -10.66 14.84 -3.41
CA HIS A 151 -11.75 15.61 -4.05
C HIS A 151 -12.98 15.80 -3.16
N ASP A 152 -12.93 15.52 -1.85
CA ASP A 152 -14.07 15.64 -0.91
C ASP A 152 -15.38 15.04 -1.48
N ARG A 153 -15.28 14.03 -2.35
CA ARG A 153 -16.46 13.33 -2.85
C ARG A 153 -17.02 12.47 -1.74
N GLU A 154 -18.34 12.51 -1.60
CA GLU A 154 -19.06 11.72 -0.61
C GLU A 154 -18.71 10.22 -0.79
N PHE A 155 -18.19 9.63 0.28
CA PHE A 155 -17.63 8.28 0.33
C PHE A 155 -18.71 7.17 0.40
N GLU A 156 -19.93 7.43 -0.07
CA GLU A 156 -21.06 6.51 0.06
C GLU A 156 -20.81 5.12 -0.56
N ASP A 157 -19.82 5.01 -1.46
CA ASP A 157 -19.51 3.76 -2.16
C ASP A 157 -18.22 3.07 -1.71
N MET A 158 -17.48 3.61 -0.72
CA MET A 158 -16.28 2.97 -0.18
C MET A 158 -16.61 2.14 1.05
N ASP A 159 -16.07 0.92 1.10
CA ASP A 159 -16.13 0.12 2.31
C ASP A 159 -15.06 0.55 3.34
N GLU A 160 -15.16 0.00 4.55
CA GLU A 160 -14.27 0.36 5.67
C GLU A 160 -12.78 0.10 5.36
N PHE A 161 -12.47 -0.98 4.63
CA PHE A 161 -11.10 -1.28 4.24
C PHE A 161 -10.56 -0.30 3.21
N GLU A 162 -11.34 0.04 2.18
CA GLU A 162 -10.97 1.00 1.14
C GLU A 162 -10.67 2.37 1.76
N LEU A 163 -11.52 2.80 2.70
CA LEU A 163 -11.33 4.04 3.44
C LEU A 163 -10.04 4.00 4.28
N ALA A 164 -9.83 2.91 5.03
CA ALA A 164 -8.61 2.74 5.83
C ALA A 164 -7.36 2.69 4.95
N ALA A 165 -7.39 2.00 3.81
CA ALA A 165 -6.28 1.95 2.87
C ALA A 165 -5.93 3.34 2.33
N ALA A 166 -6.92 4.14 1.95
CA ALA A 166 -6.73 5.50 1.47
C ALA A 166 -6.14 6.43 2.56
N GLN A 167 -6.64 6.35 3.79
CA GLN A 167 -6.14 7.14 4.92
C GLN A 167 -4.72 6.76 5.34
N ASN A 168 -4.34 5.49 5.17
CA ASN A 168 -3.05 4.94 5.57
C ASN A 168 -2.05 4.83 4.41
N PHE A 169 -2.34 5.46 3.27
CA PHE A 169 -1.46 5.46 2.11
C PHE A 169 -0.32 6.49 2.26
N VAL A 170 0.91 6.02 2.10
CA VAL A 170 2.13 6.83 2.13
C VAL A 170 2.64 7.02 0.70
N ASP A 171 2.30 8.15 0.09
CA ASP A 171 2.67 8.50 -1.27
C ASP A 171 4.17 8.81 -1.39
N THR A 172 4.88 8.03 -2.17
CA THR A 172 6.34 8.16 -2.40
C THR A 172 6.71 8.56 -3.83
N ARG A 173 5.75 8.90 -4.69
CA ARG A 173 5.93 9.20 -6.13
C ARG A 173 7.02 10.20 -6.44
N LYS A 174 7.24 11.17 -5.57
CA LYS A 174 8.13 12.28 -5.86
C LYS A 174 9.59 11.97 -5.59
N ASP A 175 9.90 11.45 -4.42
CA ASP A 175 11.26 11.36 -3.91
C ASP A 175 11.59 9.99 -3.30
N GLY A 176 10.67 9.02 -3.40
CA GLY A 176 10.74 7.76 -2.67
C GLY A 176 10.45 7.94 -1.17
N LEU A 177 10.69 6.89 -0.40
CA LEU A 177 10.51 6.91 1.06
C LEU A 177 11.62 7.70 1.74
N THR A 178 11.52 9.02 1.72
CA THR A 178 12.48 9.90 2.40
C THR A 178 12.20 9.98 3.90
N LYS A 179 13.22 10.38 4.67
CA LYS A 179 13.07 10.62 6.12
C LYS A 179 11.96 11.63 6.43
N LYS A 180 11.78 12.64 5.59
CA LYS A 180 10.72 13.66 5.74
C LYS A 180 9.34 13.05 5.55
N VAL A 181 9.16 12.16 4.57
CA VAL A 181 7.91 11.43 4.35
C VAL A 181 7.58 10.57 5.57
N VAL A 182 8.56 9.80 6.08
CA VAL A 182 8.39 8.98 7.29
C VAL A 182 7.99 9.84 8.50
N GLN A 183 8.70 10.93 8.76
CA GLN A 183 8.42 11.81 9.91
C GLN A 183 7.01 12.39 9.85
N ARG A 184 6.59 12.86 8.66
CA ARG A 184 5.25 13.40 8.46
C ARG A 184 4.20 12.34 8.74
N TYR A 185 4.31 11.17 8.11
CA TYR A 185 3.34 10.08 8.29
C TYR A 185 3.24 9.65 9.76
N VAL A 186 4.38 9.39 10.42
CA VAL A 186 4.39 8.93 11.81
C VAL A 186 3.78 9.99 12.73
N PHE A 187 4.08 11.28 12.50
CA PHE A 187 3.49 12.35 13.30
C PHE A 187 1.98 12.42 13.11
N ASP A 188 1.50 12.39 11.86
CA ASP A 188 0.07 12.48 11.56
C ASP A 188 -0.70 11.26 12.11
N LYS A 189 -0.15 10.05 11.94
CA LYS A 189 -0.81 8.80 12.36
C LYS A 189 -0.81 8.56 13.86
N PHE A 190 0.25 8.96 14.56
CA PHE A 190 0.46 8.64 15.98
C PHE A 190 0.47 9.89 16.87
N ALA A 191 -0.13 11.00 16.42
CA ALA A 191 -0.14 12.27 17.12
C ALA A 191 -0.61 12.10 18.57
N ASP A 192 -1.73 11.45 18.80
CA ASP A 192 -2.30 11.26 20.13
C ASP A 192 -1.36 10.47 21.05
N VAL A 193 -0.76 9.37 20.55
CA VAL A 193 0.20 8.58 21.31
C VAL A 193 1.46 9.38 21.66
N ILE A 194 1.93 10.21 20.72
CA ILE A 194 3.12 11.05 20.93
C ILE A 194 2.83 12.13 21.97
N PHE A 195 1.66 12.76 21.92
CA PHE A 195 1.27 13.79 22.90
C PHE A 195 1.09 13.22 24.31
N ASP A 196 0.63 11.98 24.45
CA ASP A 196 0.50 11.32 25.75
C ASP A 196 1.85 10.92 26.38
N MET A 197 2.94 10.93 25.59
CA MET A 197 4.29 10.59 26.05
C MET A 197 5.13 11.80 26.48
N ILE A 198 4.65 13.03 26.25
CA ILE A 198 5.33 14.30 26.57
C ILE A 198 4.74 14.90 27.85
#